data_8e38f001380ad1c54b68a6e8983a64bd
#
_entry.id   8e38f001380ad1c54b68a6e8983a64bd
#
_cell.length_a   1.000
_cell.length_b   1.000
_cell.length_c   1.000
_cell.angle_alpha   90.00
_cell.angle_beta   90.00
_cell.angle_gamma   90.00
#
_symmetry.space_group_name_H-M   'P 1'
#
loop_
_entity.id
_entity.type
_entity.pdbx_description
1 polymer ?
#
loop_
_entity_poly.entity_id
_entity_poly.type
_entity_poly.pdbx_seq_one_letter_code
_entity_poly.pdbx_strand_id
1 'polypeptide(L)'
;ETHYLWRAVDHEGEVLESFVTKRRDRRAALAFLKKALKRYGSPKVIVTDRLRSYRAAMVQLGNAKCQETGRWLNNRGENSHLPFRRREYAMQRFRREKTLQKFVSVHSAVCNHFNHERHLISRDDFKGRREAALVEWQQVSAA
;
A
#
# COMPACT_ATOMS: atom_id res chain seq x y z
N GLU A 1 6.86 -21.14 -3.61
CA GLU A 1 5.49 -20.86 -3.16
C GLU A 1 5.10 -19.44 -3.57
N THR A 2 3.91 -19.26 -4.17
CA THR A 2 3.42 -17.95 -4.59
C THR A 2 2.71 -17.25 -3.45
N HIS A 3 3.02 -15.96 -3.23
CA HIS A 3 2.37 -15.10 -2.26
C HIS A 3 1.73 -13.91 -2.97
N TYR A 4 0.63 -13.40 -2.42
CA TYR A 4 -0.11 -12.27 -2.96
C TYR A 4 -0.02 -11.08 -2.01
N LEU A 5 0.37 -9.93 -2.54
CA LEU A 5 0.45 -8.69 -1.80
C LEU A 5 -0.79 -7.84 -2.08
N TRP A 6 -1.56 -7.57 -1.03
CA TRP A 6 -2.66 -6.62 -1.01
C TRP A 6 -2.16 -5.30 -0.48
N ARG A 7 -2.55 -4.20 -1.11
CA ARG A 7 -2.09 -2.88 -0.72
C ARG A 7 -3.22 -1.86 -0.84
N ALA A 8 -3.39 -1.04 0.21
CA ALA A 8 -4.24 0.13 0.20
C ALA A 8 -3.37 1.38 0.18
N VAL A 9 -3.74 2.34 -0.64
CA VAL A 9 -3.12 3.66 -0.72
C VAL A 9 -4.20 4.73 -0.64
N ASP A 10 -3.86 5.87 -0.08
CA ASP A 10 -4.74 7.02 -0.05
C ASP A 10 -4.70 7.83 -1.35
N HIS A 11 -5.37 8.98 -1.35
CA HIS A 11 -5.41 9.88 -2.50
C HIS A 11 -4.09 10.59 -2.77
N GLU A 12 -3.18 10.65 -1.79
CA GLU A 12 -1.83 11.21 -1.91
C GLU A 12 -0.80 10.17 -2.34
N GLY A 13 -1.19 8.88 -2.38
CA GLY A 13 -0.31 7.77 -2.76
C GLY A 13 0.45 7.16 -1.59
N GLU A 14 0.16 7.56 -0.35
CA GLU A 14 0.71 6.92 0.83
C GLU A 14 0.16 5.52 1.02
N VAL A 15 1.03 4.60 1.42
CA VAL A 15 0.65 3.23 1.69
C VAL A 15 0.05 3.12 3.09
N LEU A 16 -1.27 2.97 3.15
CA LEU A 16 -2.03 2.83 4.39
C LEU A 16 -1.87 1.43 4.99
N GLU A 17 -2.02 0.40 4.17
CA GLU A 17 -1.96 -0.98 4.63
C GLU A 17 -1.31 -1.88 3.59
N SER A 18 -0.54 -2.86 4.06
CA SER A 18 0.05 -3.90 3.24
C SER A 18 -0.15 -5.26 3.91
N PHE A 19 -0.75 -6.19 3.18
CA PHE A 19 -1.12 -7.50 3.69
C PHE A 19 -0.71 -8.60 2.72
N VAL A 20 -0.03 -9.62 3.21
CA VAL A 20 0.45 -10.76 2.42
C VAL A 20 -0.41 -11.98 2.70
N THR A 21 -0.78 -12.71 1.67
CA THR A 21 -1.53 -13.96 1.78
C THR A 21 -1.03 -15.02 0.81
N LYS A 22 -1.32 -16.29 1.12
CA LYS A 22 -1.04 -17.42 0.23
C LYS A 22 -2.09 -17.59 -0.87
N ARG A 23 -3.27 -17.02 -0.70
CA ARG A 23 -4.39 -17.15 -1.64
C ARG A 23 -4.93 -15.77 -2.01
N ARG A 24 -5.38 -15.64 -3.26
CA ARG A 24 -6.04 -14.44 -3.78
C ARG A 24 -7.54 -14.71 -3.92
N ASP A 25 -8.20 -14.91 -2.78
CA ASP A 25 -9.61 -15.26 -2.70
C ASP A 25 -10.45 -14.21 -1.94
N ARG A 26 -11.76 -14.45 -1.83
CA ARG A 26 -12.68 -13.57 -1.11
C ARG A 26 -12.32 -13.43 0.37
N ARG A 27 -11.84 -14.50 1.02
CA ARG A 27 -11.48 -14.47 2.45
C ARG A 27 -10.29 -13.56 2.69
N ALA A 28 -9.28 -13.64 1.83
CA ALA A 28 -8.10 -12.77 1.88
C ALA A 28 -8.48 -11.30 1.63
N ALA A 29 -9.30 -11.03 0.61
CA ALA A 29 -9.81 -9.68 0.34
C ALA A 29 -10.60 -9.12 1.52
N LEU A 30 -11.48 -9.93 2.13
CA LEU A 30 -12.28 -9.54 3.28
C LEU A 30 -11.40 -9.23 4.50
N ALA A 31 -10.42 -10.07 4.81
CA ALA A 31 -9.49 -9.86 5.92
C ALA A 31 -8.68 -8.57 5.73
N PHE A 32 -8.18 -8.33 4.52
CA PHE A 32 -7.46 -7.13 4.16
C PHE A 32 -8.33 -5.86 4.31
N LEU A 33 -9.52 -5.85 3.72
CA LEU A 33 -10.44 -4.71 3.80
C LEU A 33 -10.89 -4.44 5.24
N LYS A 34 -11.23 -5.47 6.02
CA LYS A 34 -11.57 -5.31 7.44
C LYS A 34 -10.46 -4.64 8.22
N LYS A 35 -9.20 -5.06 7.99
CA LYS A 35 -8.04 -4.49 8.65
C LYS A 35 -7.85 -3.02 8.30
N ALA A 36 -7.92 -2.68 7.01
CA ALA A 36 -7.80 -1.30 6.54
C ALA A 36 -8.93 -0.41 7.07
N LEU A 37 -10.19 -0.85 6.94
CA LEU A 37 -11.35 -0.08 7.41
C LEU A 37 -11.39 0.09 8.93
N LYS A 38 -10.95 -0.91 9.69
CA LYS A 38 -10.85 -0.81 11.16
C LYS A 38 -9.84 0.26 11.59
N ARG A 39 -8.75 0.39 10.85
CA ARG A 39 -7.66 1.32 11.19
C ARG A 39 -7.92 2.74 10.72
N TYR A 40 -8.46 2.91 9.53
CA TYR A 40 -8.59 4.21 8.86
C TYR A 40 -10.03 4.70 8.69
N GLY A 41 -11.01 3.90 9.11
CA GLY A 41 -12.42 4.22 8.93
C GLY A 41 -12.94 3.84 7.54
N SER A 42 -14.22 4.14 7.30
CA SER A 42 -14.88 3.88 6.00
C SER A 42 -14.79 5.13 5.11
N PRO A 43 -14.06 5.07 4.00
CA PRO A 43 -13.98 6.18 3.06
C PRO A 43 -15.27 6.31 2.24
N LYS A 44 -15.49 7.48 1.64
CA LYS A 44 -16.63 7.72 0.73
C LYS A 44 -16.53 6.87 -0.54
N VAL A 45 -15.31 6.68 -1.04
CA VAL A 45 -15.02 5.93 -2.27
C VAL A 45 -13.84 5.00 -2.03
N ILE A 46 -13.97 3.76 -2.49
CA ILE A 46 -12.91 2.75 -2.50
C ILE A 46 -12.70 2.32 -3.95
N VAL A 47 -11.57 2.72 -4.51
CA VAL A 47 -11.18 2.29 -5.85
C VAL A 47 -10.46 0.94 -5.78
N THR A 48 -10.90 -0.02 -6.59
CA THR A 48 -10.26 -1.35 -6.68
C THR A 48 -10.00 -1.72 -8.14
N ASP A 49 -9.12 -2.70 -8.33
CA ASP A 49 -9.05 -3.40 -9.60
C ASP A 49 -10.36 -4.21 -9.84
N ARG A 50 -10.50 -4.81 -11.02
CA ARG A 50 -11.69 -5.61 -11.38
C ARG A 50 -11.69 -7.01 -10.75
N LEU A 51 -10.88 -7.27 -9.74
CA LEU A 51 -10.80 -8.57 -9.08
C LEU A 51 -12.13 -8.92 -8.39
N ARG A 52 -12.72 -10.05 -8.77
CA ARG A 52 -14.01 -10.50 -8.24
C ARG A 52 -14.05 -10.66 -6.73
N SER A 53 -12.92 -11.01 -6.11
CA SER A 53 -12.79 -11.14 -4.66
C SER A 53 -13.02 -9.83 -3.91
N TYR A 54 -12.64 -8.66 -4.46
CA TYR A 54 -12.95 -7.37 -3.88
C TYR A 54 -14.44 -7.09 -3.87
N ARG A 55 -15.11 -7.29 -5.01
CA ARG A 55 -16.56 -7.07 -5.10
C ARG A 55 -17.33 -7.93 -4.10
N ALA A 56 -17.00 -9.23 -4.01
CA ALA A 56 -17.64 -10.14 -3.07
C ALA A 56 -17.37 -9.74 -1.59
N ALA A 57 -16.16 -9.28 -1.26
CA ALA A 57 -15.82 -8.81 0.07
C ALA A 57 -16.54 -7.49 0.42
N MET A 58 -16.64 -6.55 -0.53
CA MET A 58 -17.33 -5.26 -0.35
C MET A 58 -18.84 -5.44 -0.12
N VAL A 59 -19.48 -6.38 -0.83
CA VAL A 59 -20.88 -6.75 -0.57
C VAL A 59 -21.05 -7.27 0.85
N GLN A 60 -20.18 -8.17 1.30
CA GLN A 60 -20.24 -8.72 2.65
C GLN A 60 -20.00 -7.68 3.76
N LEU A 61 -19.22 -6.63 3.48
CA LEU A 61 -18.97 -5.52 4.39
C LEU A 61 -20.06 -4.43 4.37
N GLY A 62 -21.03 -4.53 3.45
CA GLY A 62 -22.05 -3.50 3.26
C GLY A 62 -21.56 -2.24 2.54
N ASN A 63 -20.32 -2.25 2.01
CA ASN A 63 -19.66 -1.10 1.38
C ASN A 63 -19.68 -1.16 -0.17
N ALA A 64 -20.51 -2.02 -0.76
CA ALA A 64 -20.57 -2.20 -2.21
C ALA A 64 -20.87 -0.89 -2.97
N LYS A 65 -21.64 0.02 -2.37
CA LYS A 65 -21.98 1.32 -2.95
C LYS A 65 -20.79 2.29 -3.04
N CYS A 66 -19.78 2.08 -2.22
CA CYS A 66 -18.57 2.91 -2.20
C CYS A 66 -17.48 2.39 -3.16
N GLN A 67 -17.70 1.23 -3.78
CA GLN A 67 -16.72 0.63 -4.67
C GLN A 67 -16.79 1.23 -6.06
N GLU A 68 -15.67 1.75 -6.54
CA GLU A 68 -15.47 2.19 -7.91
C GLU A 68 -14.42 1.32 -8.61
N THR A 69 -14.65 1.02 -9.88
CA THR A 69 -13.72 0.28 -10.73
C THR A 69 -13.64 0.96 -12.08
N GLY A 70 -12.45 1.33 -12.51
CA GLY A 70 -12.22 1.97 -13.79
C GLY A 70 -10.82 1.71 -14.32
N ARG A 71 -10.65 1.85 -15.63
CA ARG A 71 -9.38 1.54 -16.30
C ARG A 71 -8.18 2.32 -15.73
N TRP A 72 -8.38 3.56 -15.29
CA TRP A 72 -7.33 4.46 -14.83
C TRP A 72 -7.43 4.82 -13.34
N LEU A 73 -8.55 4.47 -12.71
CA LEU A 73 -8.81 4.86 -11.32
C LEU A 73 -7.84 4.20 -10.34
N ASN A 74 -7.41 2.95 -10.61
CA ASN A 74 -6.55 2.17 -9.74
C ASN A 74 -5.04 2.38 -9.97
N ASN A 75 -4.64 3.33 -10.81
CA ASN A 75 -3.23 3.55 -11.15
C ASN A 75 -2.34 3.82 -9.93
N ARG A 76 -2.84 4.54 -8.93
CA ARG A 76 -2.09 4.81 -7.69
C ARG A 76 -1.81 3.52 -6.93
N GLY A 77 -2.81 2.67 -6.78
CA GLY A 77 -2.65 1.35 -6.17
C GLY A 77 -1.62 0.49 -6.92
N GLU A 78 -1.72 0.44 -8.24
CA GLU A 78 -0.80 -0.30 -9.09
C GLU A 78 0.63 0.26 -9.01
N ASN A 79 0.80 1.57 -9.11
CA ASN A 79 2.10 2.23 -9.04
C ASN A 79 2.78 2.05 -7.67
N SER A 80 2.01 1.94 -6.59
CA SER A 80 2.56 1.70 -5.24
C SER A 80 3.32 0.37 -5.13
N HIS A 81 3.00 -0.61 -5.98
CA HIS A 81 3.71 -1.89 -6.03
C HIS A 81 5.08 -1.83 -6.71
N LEU A 82 5.32 -0.85 -7.57
CA LEU A 82 6.55 -0.78 -8.38
C LEU A 82 7.83 -0.68 -7.55
N PRO A 83 7.95 0.21 -6.56
CA PRO A 83 9.16 0.31 -5.73
C PRO A 83 9.43 -0.99 -4.97
N PHE A 84 8.37 -1.62 -4.45
CA PHE A 84 8.47 -2.90 -3.77
C PHE A 84 8.97 -4.02 -4.71
N ARG A 85 8.37 -4.17 -5.89
CA ARG A 85 8.76 -5.19 -6.86
C ARG A 85 10.20 -5.06 -7.32
N ARG A 86 10.67 -3.83 -7.55
CA ARG A 86 12.08 -3.56 -7.89
C ARG A 86 13.01 -4.06 -6.79
N ARG A 87 12.67 -3.81 -5.53
CA ARG A 87 13.48 -4.24 -4.40
C ARG A 87 13.42 -5.76 -4.20
N GLU A 88 12.24 -6.36 -4.29
CA GLU A 88 12.06 -7.81 -4.22
C GLU A 88 12.90 -8.54 -5.27
N TYR A 89 12.89 -8.03 -6.49
CA TYR A 89 13.67 -8.60 -7.60
C TYR A 89 15.18 -8.55 -7.31
N ALA A 90 15.68 -7.44 -6.80
CA ALA A 90 17.08 -7.27 -6.43
C ALA A 90 17.51 -8.17 -5.25
N MET A 91 16.60 -8.54 -4.36
CA MET A 91 16.83 -9.37 -3.18
C MET A 91 16.59 -10.88 -3.39
N GLN A 92 16.40 -11.35 -4.63
CA GLN A 92 16.22 -12.78 -4.97
C GLN A 92 14.99 -13.43 -4.32
N ARG A 93 13.91 -12.71 -4.08
CA ARG A 93 12.61 -13.19 -3.58
C ARG A 93 12.60 -13.69 -2.12
N PHE A 94 11.41 -13.76 -1.57
CA PHE A 94 11.18 -14.23 -0.20
C PHE A 94 10.71 -15.69 -0.19
N ARG A 95 11.23 -16.47 0.75
CA ARG A 95 10.85 -17.88 0.91
C ARG A 95 9.67 -18.09 1.86
N ARG A 96 9.43 -17.17 2.82
CA ARG A 96 8.42 -17.29 3.86
C ARG A 96 7.49 -16.07 3.89
N GLU A 97 6.18 -16.32 4.00
CA GLU A 97 5.15 -15.30 4.11
C GLU A 97 5.41 -14.29 5.23
N LYS A 98 5.78 -14.79 6.43
CA LYS A 98 6.08 -13.91 7.58
C LYS A 98 7.24 -12.95 7.31
N THR A 99 8.29 -13.40 6.65
CA THR A 99 9.45 -12.57 6.30
C THR A 99 9.06 -11.54 5.25
N LEU A 100 8.27 -11.95 4.26
CA LEU A 100 7.72 -11.05 3.25
C LEU A 100 6.83 -9.99 3.89
N GLN A 101 5.91 -10.38 4.81
CA GLN A 101 5.04 -9.43 5.51
C GLN A 101 5.83 -8.39 6.33
N LYS A 102 6.84 -8.82 7.08
CA LYS A 102 7.71 -7.89 7.83
C LYS A 102 8.40 -6.91 6.89
N PHE A 103 9.01 -7.42 5.82
CA PHE A 103 9.70 -6.58 4.86
C PHE A 103 8.76 -5.56 4.20
N VAL A 104 7.58 -6.00 3.75
CA VAL A 104 6.58 -5.11 3.12
C VAL A 104 6.16 -4.00 4.08
N SER A 105 5.93 -4.31 5.36
CA SER A 105 5.53 -3.32 6.37
C SER A 105 6.62 -2.26 6.57
N VAL A 106 7.88 -2.67 6.74
CA VAL A 106 9.02 -1.75 6.89
C VAL A 106 9.23 -0.95 5.61
N HIS A 107 9.23 -1.60 4.44
CA HIS A 107 9.41 -0.95 3.16
C HIS A 107 8.33 0.12 2.90
N SER A 108 7.08 -0.16 3.26
CA SER A 108 5.99 0.80 3.13
C SER A 108 6.20 2.01 4.04
N ALA A 109 6.61 1.81 5.29
CA ALA A 109 6.90 2.89 6.23
C ALA A 109 8.04 3.79 5.72
N VAL A 110 9.14 3.18 5.25
CA VAL A 110 10.28 3.92 4.67
C VAL A 110 9.85 4.69 3.41
N CYS A 111 9.08 4.06 2.52
CA CYS A 111 8.60 4.73 1.32
C CYS A 111 7.70 5.93 1.67
N ASN A 112 6.78 5.79 2.62
CA ASN A 112 5.91 6.88 3.04
C ASN A 112 6.73 8.04 3.66
N HIS A 113 7.71 7.72 4.49
CA HIS A 113 8.57 8.74 5.13
C HIS A 113 9.32 9.61 4.10
N PHE A 114 9.75 9.03 2.97
CA PHE A 114 10.48 9.73 1.92
C PHE A 114 9.61 10.09 0.69
N ASN A 115 8.32 9.77 0.72
CA ASN A 115 7.41 10.01 -0.41
C ASN A 115 6.85 11.43 -0.35
N HIS A 116 7.62 12.38 -0.88
CA HIS A 116 7.15 13.75 -1.06
C HIS A 116 6.60 13.93 -2.47
N GLU A 117 5.50 14.64 -2.61
CA GLU A 117 4.81 14.92 -3.87
C GLU A 117 5.63 15.88 -4.77
N ARG A 118 6.62 15.31 -5.46
CA ARG A 118 7.56 16.06 -6.29
C ARG A 118 6.88 16.92 -7.37
N HIS A 119 5.73 16.51 -7.86
CA HIS A 119 5.02 17.20 -8.93
C HIS A 119 4.14 18.36 -8.44
N LEU A 120 3.91 18.47 -7.14
CA LEU A 120 3.08 19.51 -6.52
C LEU A 120 3.88 20.61 -5.82
N ILE A 121 5.18 20.42 -5.64
CA ILE A 121 6.04 21.36 -4.91
C ILE A 121 7.24 21.78 -5.74
N SER A 122 7.83 22.92 -5.41
CA SER A 122 9.05 23.40 -6.06
C SER A 122 10.23 22.43 -5.83
N ARG A 123 11.26 22.55 -6.67
CA ARG A 123 12.48 21.73 -6.52
C ARG A 123 13.17 21.98 -5.16
N ASP A 124 13.17 23.21 -4.71
CA ASP A 124 13.88 23.59 -3.49
C ASP A 124 13.09 23.14 -2.25
N ASP A 125 11.77 23.27 -2.26
CA ASP A 125 10.90 22.70 -1.22
C ASP A 125 11.03 21.18 -1.13
N PHE A 126 11.09 20.51 -2.29
CA PHE A 126 11.29 19.06 -2.35
C PHE A 126 12.63 18.66 -1.70
N LYS A 127 13.71 19.38 -1.99
CA LYS A 127 15.01 19.11 -1.39
C LYS A 127 14.98 19.36 0.12
N GLY A 128 14.41 20.48 0.58
CA GLY A 128 14.30 20.81 2.00
C GLY A 128 13.50 19.76 2.77
N ARG A 129 12.35 19.32 2.26
CA ARG A 129 11.56 18.25 2.89
C ARG A 129 12.33 16.93 2.95
N ARG A 130 13.08 16.60 1.92
CA ARG A 130 13.87 15.39 1.88
C ARG A 130 15.05 15.42 2.86
N GLU A 131 15.68 16.56 3.02
CA GLU A 131 16.73 16.77 4.04
C GLU A 131 16.16 16.65 5.44
N ALA A 132 15.01 17.26 5.73
CA ALA A 132 14.31 17.11 7.00
C ALA A 132 13.97 15.64 7.31
N ALA A 133 13.42 14.91 6.34
CA ALA A 133 13.13 13.50 6.49
C ALA A 133 14.39 12.64 6.75
N LEU A 134 15.54 13.01 6.18
CA LEU A 134 16.81 12.34 6.47
C LEU A 134 17.29 12.59 7.89
N VAL A 135 17.15 13.81 8.40
CA VAL A 135 17.51 14.16 9.78
C VAL A 135 16.64 13.38 10.77
N GLU A 136 15.33 13.34 10.55
CA GLU A 136 14.40 12.54 11.37
C GLU A 136 14.77 11.05 11.34
N TRP A 137 15.07 10.52 10.16
CA TRP A 137 15.48 9.12 9.98
C TRP A 137 16.77 8.81 10.76
N GLN A 138 17.74 9.69 10.72
CA GLN A 138 19.00 9.54 11.49
C GLN A 138 18.74 9.51 12.99
N GLN A 139 17.86 10.38 13.52
CA GLN A 139 17.48 10.39 14.92
C GLN A 139 16.82 9.07 15.36
N VAL A 140 15.88 8.57 14.56
CA VAL A 140 15.21 7.28 14.84
C VAL A 140 16.19 6.11 14.76
N SER A 141 17.14 6.15 13.83
CA SER A 141 18.11 5.07 13.63
C SER A 141 19.25 5.07 14.64
N ALA A 142 19.49 6.19 15.33
CA ALA A 142 20.52 6.33 16.35
C ALA A 142 20.03 5.98 17.77
N ALA A 143 18.73 5.87 17.94
CA ALA A 143 18.09 5.48 19.20
C ALA A 143 18.03 3.97 19.35
#